data_b61bf672df9583f4027b80b2c6570e71
#
_entry.id   b61bf672df9583f4027b80b2c6570e71
#
_cell.length_a   1.000
_cell.length_b   1.000
_cell.length_c   1.000
_cell.angle_alpha   90.00
_cell.angle_beta   90.00
_cell.angle_gamma   90.00
#
_symmetry.space_group_name_H-M   'P 1'
#
loop_
_entity.id
_entity.type
_entity.pdbx_description
1 polymer ?
#
loop_
_entity_poly.entity_id
_entity_poly.type
_entity_poly.pdbx_seq_one_letter_code
_entity_poly.pdbx_strand_id
1 'polypeptide(L)'
;ANDGDLRENNGKWEIVGDPTEVSLIVAARKTKADKATERFTRVAEVPFTSERKRMSIIAKDNTEGGNLTVFAKGAPDVLLSFCSRIAVGNQVRPLTDGDRQDILADVERLSGEAYRTLGEAYRPLETASLAAVPGIRANAAGEVSDIAEQSDVIENDLIWTGMVGIIDPPRTEVRASVAEARRAGI
;
A
#
# COMPACT_ATOMS: atom_id res chain seq x y z
N ALA A 1 6.30 -1.13 -3.29
CA ALA A 1 6.07 -1.62 -1.92
C ALA A 1 5.47 -3.03 -1.92
N ASN A 2 6.02 -3.94 -2.72
CA ASN A 2 5.58 -5.33 -2.81
C ASN A 2 6.78 -6.24 -3.02
N ASP A 3 6.82 -7.34 -2.25
CA ASP A 3 7.78 -8.43 -2.43
C ASP A 3 7.08 -9.71 -2.95
N GLY A 4 5.77 -9.63 -3.17
CA GLY A 4 4.98 -10.68 -3.81
C GLY A 4 5.24 -10.76 -5.32
N ASP A 5 5.02 -11.93 -5.89
CA ASP A 5 5.10 -12.19 -7.32
C ASP A 5 3.94 -13.08 -7.79
N LEU A 6 3.54 -12.90 -9.04
CA LEU A 6 2.47 -13.67 -9.68
C LEU A 6 3.02 -14.31 -10.94
N ARG A 7 3.24 -15.62 -10.91
CA ARG A 7 3.83 -16.40 -11.98
C ARG A 7 2.79 -17.24 -12.72
N GLU A 8 2.91 -17.30 -14.02
CA GLU A 8 2.11 -18.21 -14.82
C GLU A 8 2.91 -19.50 -15.08
N ASN A 9 2.37 -20.63 -14.67
CA ASN A 9 2.96 -21.93 -14.87
C ASN A 9 1.90 -22.88 -15.49
N ASN A 10 2.13 -23.33 -16.73
CA ASN A 10 1.22 -24.21 -17.46
C ASN A 10 -0.25 -23.71 -17.52
N GLY A 11 -0.45 -22.41 -17.71
CA GLY A 11 -1.80 -21.81 -17.77
C GLY A 11 -2.47 -21.63 -16.40
N LYS A 12 -1.76 -21.89 -15.32
CA LYS A 12 -2.22 -21.62 -13.94
C LYS A 12 -1.37 -20.52 -13.30
N TRP A 13 -2.04 -19.64 -12.59
CA TRP A 13 -1.39 -18.58 -11.83
C TRP A 13 -0.98 -19.10 -10.45
N GLU A 14 0.29 -18.89 -10.11
CA GLU A 14 0.87 -19.24 -8.81
C GLU A 14 1.23 -17.97 -8.06
N ILE A 15 0.82 -17.91 -6.79
CA ILE A 15 1.14 -16.81 -5.88
C ILE A 15 2.46 -17.13 -5.18
N VAL A 16 3.41 -16.20 -5.23
CA VAL A 16 4.68 -16.27 -4.52
C VAL A 16 4.76 -15.10 -3.56
N GLY A 17 4.90 -15.36 -2.26
CA GLY A 17 4.93 -14.33 -1.21
C GLY A 17 3.60 -14.12 -0.49
N ASP A 18 3.42 -12.96 0.13
CA ASP A 18 2.22 -12.63 0.90
C ASP A 18 1.00 -12.44 -0.03
N PRO A 19 -0.14 -13.13 0.23
CA PRO A 19 -1.35 -13.01 -0.59
C PRO A 19 -1.91 -11.59 -0.67
N THR A 20 -1.77 -10.79 0.39
CA THR A 20 -2.22 -9.38 0.41
C THR A 20 -1.42 -8.56 -0.59
N GLU A 21 -0.11 -8.77 -0.64
CA GLU A 21 0.77 -8.08 -1.60
C GLU A 21 0.50 -8.51 -3.04
N VAL A 22 0.31 -9.81 -3.27
CA VAL A 22 -0.01 -10.32 -4.60
C VAL A 22 -1.37 -9.83 -5.08
N SER A 23 -2.35 -9.60 -4.18
CA SER A 23 -3.64 -9.03 -4.55
C SER A 23 -3.52 -7.63 -5.19
N LEU A 24 -2.55 -6.81 -4.74
CA LEU A 24 -2.25 -5.51 -5.34
C LEU A 24 -1.67 -5.65 -6.75
N ILE A 25 -0.82 -6.66 -6.99
CA ILE A 25 -0.29 -6.95 -8.33
C ILE A 25 -1.44 -7.36 -9.26
N VAL A 26 -2.36 -8.19 -8.77
CA VAL A 26 -3.57 -8.56 -9.53
C VAL A 26 -4.42 -7.34 -9.87
N ALA A 27 -4.64 -6.44 -8.91
CA ALA A 27 -5.37 -5.19 -9.13
C ALA A 27 -4.67 -4.31 -10.18
N ALA A 28 -3.35 -4.13 -10.07
CA ALA A 28 -2.56 -3.36 -11.03
C ALA A 28 -2.63 -3.96 -12.46
N ARG A 29 -2.56 -5.29 -12.60
CA ARG A 29 -2.70 -5.95 -13.90
C ARG A 29 -4.10 -5.78 -14.50
N LYS A 30 -5.15 -5.89 -13.68
CA LYS A 30 -6.54 -5.66 -14.13
C LYS A 30 -6.75 -4.23 -14.66
N THR A 31 -6.06 -3.25 -14.10
CA THR A 31 -6.11 -1.85 -14.52
C THR A 31 -5.06 -1.48 -15.57
N LYS A 32 -4.22 -2.44 -15.99
CA LYS A 32 -3.07 -2.23 -16.91
C LYS A 32 -2.03 -1.24 -16.40
N ALA A 33 -1.90 -1.12 -15.07
CA ALA A 33 -0.96 -0.24 -14.39
C ALA A 33 0.35 -0.94 -13.97
N ASP A 34 0.52 -2.23 -14.29
CA ASP A 34 1.66 -3.06 -13.90
C ASP A 34 3.00 -2.56 -14.43
N LYS A 35 3.02 -1.94 -15.61
CA LYS A 35 4.24 -1.35 -16.21
C LYS A 35 4.80 -0.15 -15.47
N ALA A 36 4.03 0.48 -14.61
CA ALA A 36 4.49 1.64 -13.83
C ALA A 36 5.58 1.27 -12.81
N THR A 37 5.72 0.01 -12.44
CA THR A 37 6.73 -0.46 -11.48
C THR A 37 8.16 -0.33 -12.00
N GLU A 38 8.39 -0.40 -13.31
CA GLU A 38 9.72 -0.24 -13.92
C GLU A 38 10.27 1.18 -13.78
N ARG A 39 9.40 2.15 -13.56
CA ARG A 39 9.75 3.55 -13.36
C ARG A 39 10.53 3.77 -12.05
N PHE A 40 10.30 2.95 -11.04
CA PHE A 40 10.79 3.19 -9.70
C PHE A 40 11.77 2.13 -9.22
N THR A 41 12.88 2.56 -8.59
CA THR A 41 13.84 1.69 -7.92
C THR A 41 13.76 1.91 -6.41
N ARG A 42 13.47 0.86 -5.63
CA ARG A 42 13.43 0.92 -4.16
C ARG A 42 14.82 1.26 -3.61
N VAL A 43 14.87 2.27 -2.75
CA VAL A 43 16.10 2.76 -2.10
C VAL A 43 16.11 2.40 -0.62
N ALA A 44 14.97 2.51 0.05
CA ALA A 44 14.83 2.20 1.46
C ALA A 44 13.40 1.72 1.79
N GLU A 45 13.24 1.14 2.97
CA GLU A 45 11.98 0.62 3.44
C GLU A 45 11.80 0.87 4.93
N VAL A 46 10.59 1.26 5.32
CA VAL A 46 10.09 1.21 6.69
C VAL A 46 9.13 0.03 6.77
N PRO A 47 9.53 -1.08 7.40
CA PRO A 47 8.77 -2.32 7.34
C PRO A 47 7.43 -2.23 8.08
N PHE A 48 6.53 -3.14 7.73
CA PHE A 48 5.26 -3.29 8.43
C PHE A 48 5.49 -3.81 9.85
N THR A 49 4.78 -3.22 10.81
CA THR A 49 4.60 -3.81 12.13
C THR A 49 3.12 -3.76 12.55
N SER A 50 2.72 -4.71 13.39
CA SER A 50 1.33 -4.76 13.89
C SER A 50 0.94 -3.54 14.72
N GLU A 51 1.91 -2.87 15.34
CA GLU A 51 1.68 -1.64 16.09
C GLU A 51 1.45 -0.46 15.16
N ARG A 52 2.28 -0.34 14.13
CA ARG A 52 2.19 0.75 13.15
C ARG A 52 1.04 0.55 12.15
N LYS A 53 0.66 -0.70 11.88
CA LYS A 53 -0.36 -1.11 10.88
C LYS A 53 -0.14 -0.53 9.49
N ARG A 54 1.09 -0.14 9.16
CA ARG A 54 1.50 0.44 7.88
C ARG A 54 2.95 0.12 7.58
N MET A 55 3.28 0.20 6.32
CA MET A 55 4.65 0.17 5.81
C MET A 55 4.84 1.24 4.75
N SER A 56 6.07 1.62 4.51
CA SER A 56 6.40 2.49 3.38
C SER A 56 7.72 2.09 2.74
N ILE A 57 7.85 2.39 1.46
CA ILE A 57 9.12 2.35 0.76
C ILE A 57 9.47 3.76 0.28
N ILE A 58 10.76 4.00 0.14
CA ILE A 58 11.28 5.15 -0.56
C ILE A 58 11.86 4.65 -1.85
N ALA A 59 11.39 5.19 -2.96
CA ALA A 59 11.81 4.79 -4.28
C ALA A 59 12.29 5.98 -5.10
N LYS A 60 13.32 5.74 -5.89
CA LYS A 60 13.89 6.69 -6.84
C LYS A 60 13.11 6.61 -8.15
N ASP A 61 12.65 7.74 -8.65
CA ASP A 61 12.06 7.85 -9.97
C ASP A 61 13.17 7.85 -11.03
N ASN A 62 13.18 6.85 -11.89
CA ASN A 62 14.21 6.69 -12.92
C ASN A 62 14.00 7.61 -14.13
N THR A 63 12.85 8.31 -14.22
CA THR A 63 12.47 9.14 -15.38
C THR A 63 12.57 10.63 -15.13
N GLU A 64 12.38 11.10 -13.90
CA GLU A 64 12.29 12.53 -13.57
C GLU A 64 13.43 12.99 -12.64
N GLY A 65 14.65 13.09 -13.17
CA GLY A 65 15.78 13.64 -12.42
C GLY A 65 16.24 12.80 -11.22
N GLY A 66 15.65 11.61 -11.03
CA GLY A 66 15.99 10.71 -9.94
C GLY A 66 15.44 11.12 -8.58
N ASN A 67 14.43 11.96 -8.52
CA ASN A 67 13.79 12.37 -7.28
C ASN A 67 13.20 11.17 -6.52
N LEU A 68 13.20 11.29 -5.21
CA LEU A 68 12.67 10.26 -4.32
C LEU A 68 11.16 10.45 -4.11
N THR A 69 10.46 9.34 -3.99
CA THR A 69 9.04 9.31 -3.62
C THR A 69 8.81 8.26 -2.53
N VAL A 70 8.09 8.64 -1.51
CA VAL A 70 7.57 7.71 -0.50
C VAL A 70 6.28 7.11 -1.02
N PHE A 71 6.15 5.78 -0.95
CA PHE A 71 4.90 5.06 -1.16
C PHE A 71 4.55 4.32 0.12
N ALA A 72 3.39 4.59 0.66
CA ALA A 72 2.91 4.00 1.90
C ALA A 72 1.63 3.21 1.67
N LYS A 73 1.50 2.07 2.36
CA LYS A 73 0.27 1.27 2.41
C LYS A 73 0.00 0.83 3.84
N GLY A 74 -1.26 0.69 4.21
CA GLY A 74 -1.62 0.28 5.55
C GLY A 74 -3.12 0.31 5.83
N ALA A 75 -3.49 0.10 7.09
CA ALA A 75 -4.87 0.23 7.52
C ALA A 75 -5.37 1.66 7.23
N PRO A 76 -6.51 1.82 6.52
CA PRO A 76 -6.97 3.12 6.05
C PRO A 76 -7.16 4.15 7.16
N ASP A 77 -7.73 3.74 8.29
CA ASP A 77 -7.96 4.57 9.47
C ASP A 77 -6.65 5.14 10.04
N VAL A 78 -5.61 4.32 10.05
CA VAL A 78 -4.28 4.73 10.49
C VAL A 78 -3.59 5.60 9.44
N LEU A 79 -3.56 5.15 8.18
CA LEU A 79 -2.82 5.84 7.11
C LEU A 79 -3.38 7.24 6.85
N LEU A 80 -4.70 7.43 6.94
CA LEU A 80 -5.36 8.73 6.80
C LEU A 80 -4.82 9.79 7.78
N SER A 81 -4.41 9.39 8.99
CA SER A 81 -3.88 10.34 9.98
C SER A 81 -2.54 10.97 9.57
N PHE A 82 -1.83 10.35 8.63
CA PHE A 82 -0.57 10.83 8.06
C PHE A 82 -0.75 11.57 6.73
N CYS A 83 -2.00 11.65 6.23
CA CYS A 83 -2.32 12.33 4.99
C CYS A 83 -2.84 13.75 5.26
N SER A 84 -2.27 14.72 4.57
CA SER A 84 -2.73 16.12 4.55
C SER A 84 -3.44 16.48 3.25
N ARG A 85 -3.26 15.69 2.21
CA ARG A 85 -3.76 15.91 0.85
C ARG A 85 -4.42 14.65 0.30
N ILE A 86 -5.22 14.83 -0.74
CA ILE A 86 -5.88 13.75 -1.47
C ILE A 86 -5.69 13.96 -2.98
N ALA A 87 -5.46 12.87 -3.71
CA ALA A 87 -5.49 12.84 -5.17
C ALA A 87 -6.90 12.50 -5.65
N VAL A 88 -7.49 13.37 -6.46
CA VAL A 88 -8.80 13.17 -7.08
C VAL A 88 -8.66 13.36 -8.59
N GLY A 89 -8.76 12.28 -9.33
CA GLY A 89 -8.40 12.29 -10.76
C GLY A 89 -6.94 12.71 -10.95
N ASN A 90 -6.71 13.78 -11.72
CA ASN A 90 -5.38 14.31 -11.99
C ASN A 90 -4.98 15.49 -11.07
N GLN A 91 -5.74 15.76 -10.03
CA GLN A 91 -5.52 16.89 -9.13
C GLN A 91 -5.19 16.43 -7.72
N VAL A 92 -4.27 17.15 -7.07
CA VAL A 92 -3.98 17.00 -5.65
C VAL A 92 -4.49 18.23 -4.93
N ARG A 93 -5.29 18.02 -3.89
CA ARG A 93 -5.84 19.09 -3.05
C ARG A 93 -5.75 18.77 -1.57
N PRO A 94 -5.94 19.73 -0.67
CA PRO A 94 -6.05 19.44 0.76
C PRO A 94 -7.13 18.38 1.06
N LEU A 95 -6.83 17.49 1.98
CA LEU A 95 -7.74 16.47 2.49
C LEU A 95 -8.63 17.12 3.55
N THR A 96 -9.93 17.20 3.28
CA THR A 96 -10.92 17.80 4.19
C THR A 96 -11.44 16.80 5.21
N ASP A 97 -12.10 17.29 6.28
CA ASP A 97 -12.78 16.41 7.25
C ASP A 97 -13.94 15.64 6.60
N GLY A 98 -14.61 16.22 5.60
CA GLY A 98 -15.64 15.53 4.82
C GLY A 98 -15.05 14.35 4.06
N ASP A 99 -13.91 14.54 3.36
CA ASP A 99 -13.22 13.44 2.68
C ASP A 99 -12.85 12.30 3.64
N ARG A 100 -12.36 12.66 4.84
CA ARG A 100 -12.02 11.65 5.87
C ARG A 100 -13.24 10.86 6.30
N GLN A 101 -14.36 11.52 6.53
CA GLN A 101 -15.62 10.87 6.91
C GLN A 101 -16.12 9.93 5.82
N ASP A 102 -16.10 10.36 4.56
CA ASP A 102 -16.52 9.56 3.41
C ASP A 102 -15.63 8.31 3.24
N ILE A 103 -14.30 8.48 3.35
CA ILE A 103 -13.36 7.36 3.25
C ILE A 103 -13.61 6.36 4.40
N LEU A 104 -13.78 6.82 5.64
CA LEU A 104 -14.04 5.94 6.78
C LEU A 104 -15.38 5.23 6.69
N ALA A 105 -16.42 5.90 6.16
CA ALA A 105 -17.70 5.26 5.88
C ALA A 105 -17.60 4.16 4.82
N ASP A 106 -16.79 4.36 3.78
CA ASP A 106 -16.48 3.33 2.79
C ASP A 106 -15.69 2.15 3.39
N VAL A 107 -14.75 2.42 4.30
CA VAL A 107 -14.03 1.35 5.05
C VAL A 107 -15.02 0.51 5.85
N GLU A 108 -15.95 1.14 6.56
CA GLU A 108 -16.98 0.44 7.36
C GLU A 108 -17.90 -0.39 6.47
N ARG A 109 -18.39 0.17 5.37
CA ARG A 109 -19.21 -0.52 4.39
C ARG A 109 -18.50 -1.76 3.82
N LEU A 110 -17.28 -1.62 3.34
CA LEU A 110 -16.50 -2.74 2.79
C LEU A 110 -16.19 -3.80 3.84
N SER A 111 -15.88 -3.39 5.07
CA SER A 111 -15.64 -4.32 6.18
C SER A 111 -16.92 -5.10 6.54
N GLY A 112 -18.09 -4.46 6.48
CA GLY A 112 -19.39 -5.10 6.65
C GLY A 112 -19.68 -6.15 5.56
N GLU A 113 -19.10 -6.02 4.37
CA GLU A 113 -19.14 -6.97 3.26
C GLU A 113 -18.00 -8.00 3.31
N ALA A 114 -17.28 -8.10 4.43
CA ALA A 114 -16.14 -8.99 4.67
C ALA A 114 -14.90 -8.73 3.79
N TYR A 115 -14.74 -7.51 3.27
CA TYR A 115 -13.48 -7.10 2.63
C TYR A 115 -12.46 -6.66 3.68
N ARG A 116 -11.21 -7.07 3.49
CA ARG A 116 -10.06 -6.43 4.13
C ARG A 116 -9.70 -5.19 3.32
N THR A 117 -9.70 -4.03 3.95
CA THR A 117 -9.33 -2.77 3.30
C THR A 117 -7.86 -2.45 3.50
N LEU A 118 -7.20 -1.96 2.45
CA LEU A 118 -5.83 -1.50 2.47
C LEU A 118 -5.77 -0.13 1.81
N GLY A 119 -5.36 0.89 2.55
CA GLY A 119 -5.17 2.24 2.06
C GLY A 119 -3.81 2.42 1.40
N GLU A 120 -3.75 3.36 0.47
CA GLU A 120 -2.53 3.71 -0.28
C GLU A 120 -2.34 5.23 -0.31
N ALA A 121 -1.08 5.65 -0.12
CA ALA A 121 -0.69 7.05 -0.15
C ALA A 121 0.73 7.20 -0.67
N TYR A 122 1.09 8.40 -1.13
CA TYR A 122 2.45 8.71 -1.56
C TYR A 122 2.87 10.13 -1.16
N ARG A 123 4.17 10.41 -1.20
CA ARG A 123 4.72 11.76 -1.05
C ARG A 123 5.97 11.93 -1.91
N PRO A 124 5.99 12.84 -2.89
CA PRO A 124 7.22 13.27 -3.55
C PRO A 124 8.12 14.02 -2.55
N LEU A 125 9.42 13.72 -2.55
CA LEU A 125 10.39 14.35 -1.64
C LEU A 125 11.17 15.52 -2.28
N GLU A 126 10.99 15.76 -3.57
CA GLU A 126 11.66 16.83 -4.34
C GLU A 126 13.19 16.82 -4.22
N THR A 127 13.77 15.67 -3.91
CA THR A 127 15.21 15.45 -3.78
C THR A 127 15.59 14.06 -4.25
N ALA A 128 16.82 13.93 -4.77
CA ALA A 128 17.40 12.66 -5.17
C ALA A 128 18.21 11.95 -4.04
N SER A 129 18.32 12.57 -2.87
CA SER A 129 19.11 12.05 -1.74
C SER A 129 18.30 12.02 -0.45
N LEU A 130 18.30 10.89 0.25
CA LEU A 130 17.67 10.77 1.57
C LEU A 130 18.27 11.72 2.59
N ALA A 131 19.59 11.93 2.56
CA ALA A 131 20.28 12.84 3.47
C ALA A 131 19.85 14.31 3.29
N ALA A 132 19.27 14.65 2.14
CA ALA A 132 18.77 16.01 1.88
C ALA A 132 17.28 16.19 2.31
N VAL A 133 16.61 15.14 2.75
CA VAL A 133 15.24 15.25 3.26
C VAL A 133 15.27 15.97 4.61
N PRO A 134 14.52 17.09 4.78
CA PRO A 134 14.50 17.80 6.05
C PRO A 134 14.09 16.91 7.21
N GLY A 135 14.88 16.92 8.29
CA GLY A 135 14.65 16.11 9.48
C GLY A 135 15.25 14.71 9.45
N ILE A 136 15.75 14.24 8.31
CA ILE A 136 16.49 12.96 8.22
C ILE A 136 17.88 13.12 8.84
N ARG A 137 18.24 12.17 9.69
CA ARG A 137 19.57 12.09 10.30
C ARG A 137 20.48 11.24 9.40
N ALA A 138 21.58 11.82 8.95
CA ALA A 138 22.61 11.15 8.20
C ALA A 138 23.95 11.26 8.93
N ASN A 139 24.86 10.31 8.70
CA ASN A 139 26.22 10.40 9.20
C ASN A 139 27.07 11.42 8.37
N ALA A 140 28.32 11.63 8.76
CA ALA A 140 29.21 12.57 8.09
C ALA A 140 29.51 12.22 6.63
N ALA A 141 29.31 10.96 6.22
CA ALA A 141 29.41 10.50 4.84
C ALA A 141 28.11 10.66 4.03
N GLY A 142 27.03 11.17 4.65
CA GLY A 142 25.73 11.31 4.01
C GLY A 142 24.91 10.01 3.94
N GLU A 143 25.31 8.98 4.67
CA GLU A 143 24.59 7.71 4.74
C GLU A 143 23.48 7.79 5.79
N VAL A 144 22.31 7.33 5.45
CA VAL A 144 21.15 7.27 6.31
C VAL A 144 21.01 5.86 6.87
N SER A 145 21.23 5.71 8.17
CA SER A 145 20.96 4.47 8.90
C SER A 145 19.58 4.55 9.56
N ASP A 146 19.05 3.40 9.93
CA ASP A 146 17.86 3.26 10.78
C ASP A 146 16.67 4.10 10.30
N ILE A 147 16.36 4.00 9.00
CA ILE A 147 15.25 4.74 8.38
C ILE A 147 13.89 4.40 9.06
N ALA A 148 13.77 3.21 9.63
CA ALA A 148 12.59 2.80 10.39
C ALA A 148 12.37 3.66 11.65
N GLU A 149 13.45 4.05 12.34
CA GLU A 149 13.38 4.95 13.49
C GLU A 149 13.06 6.40 13.11
N GLN A 150 13.14 6.71 11.82
CA GLN A 150 12.84 8.02 11.25
C GLN A 150 11.51 8.03 10.47
N SER A 151 10.68 7.02 10.72
CA SER A 151 9.40 6.83 10.03
C SER A 151 8.47 8.04 10.13
N ASP A 152 8.45 8.76 11.26
CA ASP A 152 7.61 9.94 11.44
C ASP A 152 7.98 11.10 10.52
N VAL A 153 9.25 11.20 10.12
CA VAL A 153 9.70 12.18 9.11
C VAL A 153 9.31 11.75 7.71
N ILE A 154 9.42 10.45 7.41
CA ILE A 154 9.16 9.88 6.10
C ILE A 154 7.65 9.79 5.82
N GLU A 155 6.90 9.28 6.77
CA GLU A 155 5.47 8.97 6.65
C GLU A 155 4.59 10.14 7.11
N ASN A 156 4.97 11.36 6.78
CA ASN A 156 4.24 12.58 7.12
C ASN A 156 3.87 13.34 5.84
N ASP A 157 2.82 14.15 5.90
CA ASP A 157 2.33 14.97 4.78
C ASP A 157 2.06 14.15 3.51
N LEU A 158 1.50 12.94 3.69
CA LEU A 158 1.18 12.05 2.59
C LEU A 158 -0.02 12.57 1.78
N ILE A 159 -0.07 12.12 0.53
CA ILE A 159 -1.19 12.31 -0.40
C ILE A 159 -1.96 11.00 -0.47
N TRP A 160 -3.18 10.98 0.05
CA TRP A 160 -4.08 9.83 -0.07
C TRP A 160 -4.45 9.59 -1.53
N THR A 161 -4.32 8.35 -2.01
CA THR A 161 -4.66 7.97 -3.40
C THR A 161 -5.91 7.11 -3.50
N GLY A 162 -6.24 6.40 -2.43
CA GLY A 162 -7.39 5.50 -2.41
C GLY A 162 -7.16 4.30 -1.51
N MET A 163 -8.06 3.34 -1.64
CA MET A 163 -7.94 2.05 -0.96
C MET A 163 -8.40 0.91 -1.87
N VAL A 164 -7.94 -0.29 -1.58
CA VAL A 164 -8.40 -1.53 -2.21
C VAL A 164 -9.14 -2.39 -1.18
N GLY A 165 -10.24 -3.00 -1.60
CA GLY A 165 -10.93 -4.05 -0.86
C GLY A 165 -10.45 -5.42 -1.34
N ILE A 166 -9.94 -6.22 -0.43
CA ILE A 166 -9.40 -7.55 -0.67
C ILE A 166 -10.35 -8.57 -0.04
N ILE A 167 -10.81 -9.52 -0.83
CA ILE A 167 -11.66 -10.61 -0.35
C ILE A 167 -10.96 -11.95 -0.62
N ASP A 168 -10.98 -12.83 0.37
CA ASP A 168 -10.58 -14.22 0.20
C ASP A 168 -11.83 -15.05 -0.12
N PRO A 169 -12.02 -15.48 -1.38
CA PRO A 169 -13.21 -16.25 -1.75
C PRO A 169 -13.21 -17.61 -1.05
N PRO A 170 -14.40 -18.11 -0.63
CA PRO A 170 -14.51 -19.44 -0.07
C PRO A 170 -13.96 -20.49 -1.04
N ARG A 171 -13.23 -21.47 -0.53
CA ARG A 171 -12.76 -22.61 -1.34
C ARG A 171 -13.95 -23.32 -1.97
N THR A 172 -13.79 -23.77 -3.21
CA THR A 172 -14.88 -24.40 -3.99
C THR A 172 -15.51 -25.61 -3.30
N GLU A 173 -14.69 -26.40 -2.59
CA GLU A 173 -15.12 -27.57 -1.84
C GLU A 173 -15.95 -27.26 -0.60
N VAL A 174 -15.81 -26.08 0.00
CA VAL A 174 -16.54 -25.69 1.23
C VAL A 174 -18.05 -25.73 1.03
N ARG A 175 -18.53 -25.37 -0.14
CA ARG A 175 -19.97 -25.40 -0.45
C ARG A 175 -20.57 -26.81 -0.34
N ALA A 176 -19.85 -27.80 -0.85
CA ALA A 176 -20.27 -29.19 -0.76
C ALA A 176 -20.22 -29.71 0.69
N SER A 177 -19.14 -29.43 1.41
CA SER A 177 -18.95 -29.82 2.82
C SER A 177 -20.02 -29.22 3.74
N VAL A 178 -20.36 -27.93 3.57
CA VAL A 178 -21.43 -27.26 4.34
C VAL A 178 -22.79 -27.90 4.02
N ALA A 179 -23.07 -28.24 2.75
CA ALA A 179 -24.31 -28.89 2.37
C ALA A 179 -24.43 -30.30 2.96
N GLU A 180 -23.31 -31.01 3.11
CA GLU A 180 -23.25 -32.32 3.74
C GLU A 180 -23.44 -32.24 5.26
N ALA A 181 -22.77 -31.30 5.93
CA ALA A 181 -22.96 -31.06 7.37
C ALA A 181 -24.42 -30.71 7.70
N ARG A 182 -25.04 -29.82 6.94
CA ARG A 182 -26.48 -29.48 7.09
C ARG A 182 -27.40 -30.69 6.92
N ARG A 183 -27.09 -31.61 5.98
CA ARG A 183 -27.86 -32.83 5.81
C ARG A 183 -27.69 -33.80 6.99
N ALA A 184 -26.54 -33.78 7.65
CA ALA A 184 -26.26 -34.55 8.85
C ALA A 184 -26.84 -33.93 10.14
N GLY A 185 -27.47 -32.75 10.05
CA GLY A 185 -28.06 -32.05 11.20
C GLY A 185 -27.07 -31.21 12.01
N ILE A 186 -25.93 -30.89 11.43
CA ILE A 186 -24.87 -30.02 11.98
C ILE A 186 -25.06 -28.60 11.47
#